data_5d7a33245fc197ad8a16a986e9671b1c
#
_entry.id   5d7a33245fc197ad8a16a986e9671b1c
#
_cell.length_a   1.000
_cell.length_b   1.000
_cell.length_c   1.000
_cell.angle_alpha   90.00
_cell.angle_beta   90.00
_cell.angle_gamma   90.00
#
_symmetry.space_group_name_H-M   'P 1'
#
loop_
_entity.id
_entity.type
_entity.pdbx_description
1 polymer ?
#
loop_
_entity_poly.entity_id
_entity_poly.type
_entity_poly.pdbx_seq_one_letter_code
_entity_poly.pdbx_strand_id
1 'polypeptide(L)'
;ILQQLYNWADAFIVGHAVGESALAAVGATTSVSVFFTMAITGFTQGLSILAAQRFGSGDREGLRPILSTFLIVLLPLSILCAVFGVRASDSVLHMLHTPADILTFAADYLHIIFLGVPFLAVYNLYSALLRAMGDSRAPFYAVVVSSLANVALDLWFVAGLGWQVAGAAAATVLSQGAMALFLLVYTHRRYPLLRLSRKAPLFCREDFTKGLRFGLPPALQFCITVGGSVTLQGFMNGFGSHTVAAITTAYRVDAIMLLPIINLGSAISTMVAQSKGANKPEQARHFWRTGAMMNVAVAVFLMAVMLPFGGKLVALFGVGTQAIIIGRRFFRRIALFYVFFGLANSMRGTIEGTGRVVYSSSVSIAALLLRIALSYLLAAPFHNMAIAYAEGLQWCFMVLCFLPFFLKKDRFV
;
A
#
# COMPACT_ATOMS: atom_id res chain seq x y z
N ILE A 1 -7.51 -2.31 7.18
CA ILE A 1 -8.47 -1.63 8.07
C ILE A 1 -7.81 -1.34 9.42
N LEU A 2 -7.36 -2.36 10.18
CA LEU A 2 -6.73 -2.16 11.50
C LEU A 2 -5.58 -1.16 11.47
N GLN A 3 -4.71 -1.24 10.45
CA GLN A 3 -3.58 -0.33 10.28
C GLN A 3 -4.04 1.13 10.04
N GLN A 4 -5.17 1.34 9.38
CA GLN A 4 -5.73 2.69 9.23
C GLN A 4 -6.36 3.19 10.53
N LEU A 5 -6.98 2.30 11.30
CA LEU A 5 -7.59 2.66 12.59
C LEU A 5 -6.54 3.11 13.59
N TYR A 6 -5.39 2.43 13.70
CA TYR A 6 -4.36 2.90 14.62
C TYR A 6 -3.71 4.21 14.16
N ASN A 7 -3.52 4.45 12.85
CA ASN A 7 -3.03 5.74 12.36
C ASN A 7 -3.99 6.89 12.74
N TRP A 8 -5.29 6.63 12.79
CA TRP A 8 -6.26 7.61 13.26
C TRP A 8 -6.21 7.78 14.78
N ALA A 9 -6.02 6.69 15.53
CA ALA A 9 -5.86 6.75 16.98
C ALA A 9 -4.60 7.56 17.37
N ASP A 10 -3.47 7.33 16.68
CA ASP A 10 -2.22 8.09 16.83
C ASP A 10 -2.45 9.58 16.58
N ALA A 11 -3.05 9.95 15.44
CA ALA A 11 -3.39 11.34 15.12
C ALA A 11 -4.34 11.97 16.15
N PHE A 12 -5.31 11.20 16.68
CA PHE A 12 -6.22 11.67 17.70
C PHE A 12 -5.50 11.92 19.04
N ILE A 13 -4.64 10.99 19.47
CA ILE A 13 -3.87 11.11 20.72
C ILE A 13 -2.92 12.31 20.63
N VAL A 14 -2.15 12.43 19.53
CA VAL A 14 -1.24 13.57 19.31
C VAL A 14 -2.01 14.89 19.29
N GLY A 15 -3.11 14.97 18.55
CA GLY A 15 -3.91 16.20 18.44
C GLY A 15 -4.51 16.65 19.76
N HIS A 16 -4.97 15.73 20.63
CA HIS A 16 -5.56 16.08 21.92
C HIS A 16 -4.54 16.29 23.02
N ALA A 17 -3.45 15.54 23.06
CA ALA A 17 -2.47 15.58 24.13
C ALA A 17 -1.38 16.66 23.89
N VAL A 18 -1.06 16.97 22.65
CA VAL A 18 0.06 17.89 22.29
C VAL A 18 -0.47 19.17 21.62
N GLY A 19 -1.49 19.07 20.76
CA GLY A 19 -2.12 20.21 20.11
C GLY A 19 -1.98 20.24 18.59
N GLU A 20 -2.50 21.32 17.99
CA GLU A 20 -2.61 21.46 16.53
C GLU A 20 -1.27 21.49 15.80
N SER A 21 -0.26 22.14 16.36
CA SER A 21 1.08 22.24 15.74
C SER A 21 1.74 20.86 15.61
N ALA A 22 1.57 19.99 16.62
CA ALA A 22 2.08 18.63 16.60
C ALA A 22 1.36 17.78 15.55
N LEU A 23 0.04 17.88 15.45
CA LEU A 23 -0.75 17.19 14.44
C LEU A 23 -0.39 17.66 13.02
N ALA A 24 -0.17 18.97 12.84
CA ALA A 24 0.29 19.54 11.58
C ALA A 24 1.67 19.02 11.17
N ALA A 25 2.60 18.89 12.14
CA ALA A 25 3.92 18.34 11.92
C ALA A 25 3.88 16.88 11.45
N VAL A 26 3.09 16.02 12.12
CA VAL A 26 2.86 14.63 11.69
C VAL A 26 2.23 14.59 10.28
N GLY A 27 1.28 15.48 10.01
CA GLY A 27 0.67 15.62 8.67
C GLY A 27 1.68 15.97 7.58
N ALA A 28 2.58 16.94 7.84
CA ALA A 28 3.60 17.37 6.88
C ALA A 28 4.60 16.24 6.53
N THR A 29 4.90 15.35 7.48
CA THR A 29 5.83 14.23 7.29
C THR A 29 5.20 13.00 6.63
N THR A 30 3.86 12.94 6.53
CA THR A 30 3.13 11.77 6.03
C THR A 30 3.55 11.37 4.61
N SER A 31 3.72 12.35 3.71
CA SER A 31 4.10 12.07 2.31
C SER A 31 5.45 11.37 2.20
N VAL A 32 6.42 11.77 3.03
CA VAL A 32 7.75 11.17 3.08
C VAL A 32 7.66 9.72 3.59
N SER A 33 6.96 9.52 4.70
CA SER A 33 6.77 8.20 5.32
C SER A 33 6.03 7.22 4.37
N VAL A 34 4.99 7.70 3.68
CA VAL A 34 4.23 6.93 2.70
C VAL A 34 5.10 6.52 1.52
N PHE A 35 5.96 7.42 1.01
CA PHE A 35 6.86 7.10 -0.10
C PHE A 35 7.74 5.89 0.20
N PHE A 36 8.44 5.87 1.34
CA PHE A 36 9.29 4.74 1.74
C PHE A 36 8.49 3.47 2.00
N THR A 37 7.35 3.59 2.68
CA THR A 37 6.47 2.45 2.94
C THR A 37 5.98 1.80 1.64
N MET A 38 5.57 2.61 0.67
CA MET A 38 5.07 2.12 -0.62
C MET A 38 6.18 1.49 -1.46
N ALA A 39 7.38 2.05 -1.46
CA ALA A 39 8.54 1.47 -2.14
C ALA A 39 8.87 0.06 -1.60
N ILE A 40 8.94 -0.09 -0.27
CA ILE A 40 9.20 -1.37 0.39
C ILE A 40 8.07 -2.36 0.11
N THR A 41 6.82 -1.93 0.26
CA THR A 41 5.64 -2.77 0.03
C THR A 41 5.56 -3.25 -1.42
N GLY A 42 5.77 -2.37 -2.39
CA GLY A 42 5.78 -2.72 -3.81
C GLY A 42 6.87 -3.74 -4.13
N PHE A 43 8.08 -3.53 -3.61
CA PHE A 43 9.18 -4.46 -3.81
C PHE A 43 8.89 -5.85 -3.22
N THR A 44 8.42 -5.89 -1.98
CA THR A 44 8.12 -7.16 -1.29
C THR A 44 6.88 -7.87 -1.85
N GLN A 45 5.94 -7.15 -2.48
CA GLN A 45 4.85 -7.75 -3.23
C GLN A 45 5.39 -8.57 -4.41
N GLY A 46 6.36 -8.06 -5.15
CA GLY A 46 7.03 -8.82 -6.20
C GLY A 46 7.75 -10.08 -5.68
N LEU A 47 8.41 -9.97 -4.51
CA LEU A 47 9.03 -11.12 -3.86
C LEU A 47 8.00 -12.18 -3.44
N SER A 48 6.81 -11.77 -3.02
CA SER A 48 5.72 -12.69 -2.69
C SER A 48 5.35 -13.57 -3.90
N ILE A 49 5.37 -13.02 -5.11
CA ILE A 49 5.11 -13.76 -6.34
C ILE A 49 6.19 -14.82 -6.59
N LEU A 50 7.47 -14.45 -6.46
CA LEU A 50 8.59 -15.37 -6.61
C LEU A 50 8.50 -16.53 -5.61
N ALA A 51 8.26 -16.21 -4.34
CA ALA A 51 8.11 -17.19 -3.27
C ALA A 51 6.89 -18.09 -3.49
N ALA A 52 5.76 -17.54 -3.97
CA ALA A 52 4.56 -18.31 -4.25
C ALA A 52 4.77 -19.31 -5.41
N GLN A 53 5.51 -18.92 -6.44
CA GLN A 53 5.87 -19.83 -7.54
C GLN A 53 6.78 -20.96 -7.04
N ARG A 54 7.79 -20.69 -6.21
CA ARG A 54 8.64 -21.72 -5.58
C ARG A 54 7.84 -22.63 -4.67
N PHE A 55 6.97 -22.08 -3.84
CA PHE A 55 6.11 -22.88 -2.96
C PHE A 55 5.17 -23.80 -3.77
N GLY A 56 4.57 -23.28 -4.85
CA GLY A 56 3.68 -24.01 -5.73
C GLY A 56 4.37 -25.16 -6.47
N SER A 57 5.65 -25.00 -6.85
CA SER A 57 6.44 -26.09 -7.46
C SER A 57 6.83 -27.20 -6.48
N GLY A 58 6.49 -27.09 -5.19
CA GLY A 58 6.89 -28.03 -4.16
C GLY A 58 8.30 -27.82 -3.63
N ASP A 59 9.05 -26.87 -4.18
CA ASP A 59 10.41 -26.52 -3.75
C ASP A 59 10.37 -25.66 -2.48
N ARG A 60 10.07 -26.30 -1.36
CA ARG A 60 10.01 -25.63 -0.05
C ARG A 60 11.38 -25.22 0.46
N GLU A 61 12.43 -25.95 0.11
CA GLU A 61 13.80 -25.63 0.49
C GLU A 61 14.31 -24.38 -0.24
N GLY A 62 13.86 -24.16 -1.48
CA GLY A 62 14.17 -22.97 -2.27
C GLY A 62 13.58 -21.65 -1.72
N LEU A 63 12.66 -21.71 -0.77
CA LEU A 63 12.15 -20.52 -0.08
C LEU A 63 13.18 -19.88 0.86
N ARG A 64 14.06 -20.69 1.43
CA ARG A 64 15.10 -20.22 2.35
C ARG A 64 16.16 -19.35 1.64
N PRO A 65 16.73 -19.75 0.49
CA PRO A 65 17.61 -18.87 -0.29
C PRO A 65 16.95 -17.53 -0.66
N ILE A 66 15.65 -17.51 -0.99
CA ILE A 66 14.92 -16.26 -1.23
C ILE A 66 14.92 -15.40 0.02
N LEU A 67 14.52 -15.96 1.17
CA LEU A 67 14.50 -15.22 2.44
C LEU A 67 15.89 -14.67 2.80
N SER A 68 16.93 -15.52 2.78
CA SER A 68 18.28 -15.11 3.16
C SER A 68 18.87 -14.08 2.21
N THR A 69 18.72 -14.27 0.88
CA THR A 69 19.20 -13.33 -0.13
C THR A 69 18.60 -11.94 0.08
N PHE A 70 17.27 -11.87 0.25
CA PHE A 70 16.60 -10.57 0.38
C PHE A 70 16.71 -9.97 1.78
N LEU A 71 16.90 -10.78 2.82
CA LEU A 71 17.23 -10.25 4.14
C LEU A 71 18.60 -9.58 4.13
N ILE A 72 19.62 -10.23 3.52
CA ILE A 72 20.98 -9.69 3.40
C ILE A 72 21.03 -8.43 2.54
N VAL A 73 20.15 -8.28 1.57
CA VAL A 73 20.12 -7.10 0.70
C VAL A 73 19.24 -6.00 1.28
N LEU A 74 18.00 -6.33 1.70
CA LEU A 74 17.03 -5.33 2.15
C LEU A 74 17.38 -4.75 3.52
N LEU A 75 17.95 -5.54 4.43
CA LEU A 75 18.26 -5.03 5.77
C LEU A 75 19.38 -3.97 5.73
N PRO A 76 20.55 -4.20 5.12
CA PRO A 76 21.56 -3.14 4.98
C PRO A 76 21.07 -1.95 4.16
N LEU A 77 20.31 -2.19 3.08
CA LEU A 77 19.73 -1.11 2.28
C LEU A 77 18.76 -0.26 3.10
N SER A 78 17.90 -0.88 3.90
CA SER A 78 16.96 -0.17 4.76
C SER A 78 17.66 0.59 5.89
N ILE A 79 18.76 0.05 6.45
CA ILE A 79 19.60 0.76 7.42
C ILE A 79 20.27 1.97 6.74
N LEU A 80 20.80 1.80 5.53
CA LEU A 80 21.39 2.90 4.76
C LEU A 80 20.34 3.99 4.45
N CYS A 81 19.12 3.58 4.04
CA CYS A 81 17.99 4.49 3.86
C CYS A 81 17.62 5.21 5.16
N ALA A 82 17.63 4.52 6.31
CA ALA A 82 17.37 5.13 7.61
C ALA A 82 18.42 6.19 7.96
N VAL A 83 19.71 5.87 7.85
CA VAL A 83 20.82 6.79 8.13
C VAL A 83 20.78 8.00 7.20
N PHE A 84 20.56 7.78 5.90
CA PHE A 84 20.45 8.86 4.92
C PHE A 84 19.19 9.69 5.18
N GLY A 85 18.06 9.05 5.46
CA GLY A 85 16.79 9.71 5.77
C GLY A 85 16.88 10.62 6.99
N VAL A 86 17.50 10.14 8.08
CA VAL A 86 17.76 10.96 9.27
C VAL A 86 18.60 12.20 8.92
N ARG A 87 19.67 12.04 8.14
CA ARG A 87 20.52 13.16 7.75
C ARG A 87 19.87 14.12 6.75
N ALA A 88 19.00 13.64 5.92
CA ALA A 88 18.32 14.43 4.89
C ALA A 88 17.01 15.06 5.38
N SER A 89 16.49 14.69 6.56
CA SER A 89 15.17 15.11 7.07
C SER A 89 14.98 16.62 7.04
N ASP A 90 15.94 17.39 7.56
CA ASP A 90 15.86 18.83 7.61
C ASP A 90 15.82 19.45 6.20
N SER A 91 16.71 18.98 5.31
CA SER A 91 16.74 19.44 3.92
C SER A 91 15.44 19.11 3.17
N VAL A 92 14.87 17.93 3.40
CA VAL A 92 13.59 17.51 2.81
C VAL A 92 12.45 18.38 3.32
N LEU A 93 12.38 18.67 4.61
CA LEU A 93 11.36 19.52 5.19
C LEU A 93 11.45 20.96 4.69
N HIS A 94 12.66 21.51 4.55
CA HIS A 94 12.87 22.83 3.94
C HIS A 94 12.43 22.83 2.46
N MET A 95 12.75 21.78 1.69
CA MET A 95 12.32 21.65 0.29
C MET A 95 10.80 21.54 0.16
N LEU A 96 10.13 20.94 1.15
CA LEU A 96 8.67 20.86 1.22
C LEU A 96 8.02 22.16 1.73
N HIS A 97 8.80 23.22 2.00
CA HIS A 97 8.33 24.49 2.53
C HIS A 97 7.54 24.34 3.84
N THR A 98 8.03 23.45 4.72
CA THR A 98 7.38 23.23 6.03
C THR A 98 7.47 24.51 6.85
N PRO A 99 6.34 25.00 7.43
CA PRO A 99 6.33 26.20 8.27
C PRO A 99 7.29 26.10 9.45
N ALA A 100 7.93 27.25 9.80
CA ALA A 100 8.97 27.29 10.83
C ALA A 100 8.48 26.91 12.24
N ASP A 101 7.20 27.17 12.52
CA ASP A 101 6.55 26.88 13.81
C ASP A 101 6.37 25.38 14.09
N ILE A 102 6.31 24.54 13.03
CA ILE A 102 6.17 23.08 13.14
C ILE A 102 7.43 22.33 12.72
N LEU A 103 8.46 23.02 12.22
CA LEU A 103 9.64 22.40 11.61
C LEU A 103 10.39 21.50 12.59
N THR A 104 10.57 21.92 13.84
CA THR A 104 11.25 21.12 14.88
C THR A 104 10.50 19.83 15.16
N PHE A 105 9.18 19.92 15.36
CA PHE A 105 8.35 18.72 15.58
C PHE A 105 8.37 17.76 14.39
N ALA A 106 8.35 18.31 13.17
CA ALA A 106 8.41 17.51 11.95
C ALA A 106 9.78 16.82 11.79
N ALA A 107 10.87 17.50 12.10
CA ALA A 107 12.22 16.96 12.07
C ALA A 107 12.39 15.83 13.09
N ASP A 108 12.02 16.06 14.35
CA ASP A 108 12.08 15.05 15.42
C ASP A 108 11.26 13.80 15.06
N TYR A 109 10.05 14.00 14.51
CA TYR A 109 9.21 12.90 14.05
C TYR A 109 9.89 12.09 12.95
N LEU A 110 10.40 12.75 11.89
CA LEU A 110 11.05 12.07 10.78
C LEU A 110 12.33 11.34 11.20
N HIS A 111 13.15 11.95 12.05
CA HIS A 111 14.37 11.32 12.54
C HIS A 111 14.07 9.97 13.20
N ILE A 112 13.04 9.93 14.04
CA ILE A 112 12.64 8.71 14.74
C ILE A 112 11.99 7.72 13.77
N ILE A 113 11.07 8.16 12.91
CA ILE A 113 10.38 7.29 11.95
C ILE A 113 11.35 6.59 11.01
N PHE A 114 12.40 7.28 10.55
CA PHE A 114 13.41 6.66 9.69
C PHE A 114 14.13 5.48 10.37
N LEU A 115 14.29 5.50 11.70
CA LEU A 115 14.84 4.36 12.45
C LEU A 115 13.91 3.13 12.40
N GLY A 116 12.64 3.32 12.10
CA GLY A 116 11.66 2.24 11.91
C GLY A 116 11.74 1.54 10.54
N VAL A 117 12.37 2.15 9.54
CA VAL A 117 12.43 1.62 8.16
C VAL A 117 13.00 0.19 8.11
N PRO A 118 14.07 -0.19 8.84
CA PRO A 118 14.56 -1.56 8.86
C PRO A 118 13.55 -2.55 9.43
N PHE A 119 12.82 -2.20 10.48
CA PHE A 119 11.78 -3.06 11.05
C PHE A 119 10.63 -3.27 10.06
N LEU A 120 10.22 -2.21 9.36
CA LEU A 120 9.21 -2.27 8.33
C LEU A 120 9.65 -3.17 7.16
N ALA A 121 10.92 -3.09 6.74
CA ALA A 121 11.46 -3.94 5.68
C ALA A 121 11.46 -5.42 6.08
N VAL A 122 11.90 -5.75 7.29
CA VAL A 122 11.86 -7.12 7.85
C VAL A 122 10.42 -7.62 7.92
N TYR A 123 9.50 -6.85 8.50
CA TYR A 123 8.08 -7.22 8.56
C TYR A 123 7.52 -7.54 7.17
N ASN A 124 7.71 -6.65 6.19
CA ASN A 124 7.17 -6.83 4.86
C ASN A 124 7.75 -8.06 4.16
N LEU A 125 9.05 -8.32 4.31
CA LEU A 125 9.71 -9.50 3.74
C LEU A 125 9.13 -10.80 4.30
N TYR A 126 9.07 -10.93 5.63
CA TYR A 126 8.50 -12.13 6.27
C TYR A 126 7.01 -12.28 5.97
N SER A 127 6.25 -11.19 6.01
CA SER A 127 4.83 -11.16 5.69
C SER A 127 4.56 -11.60 4.23
N ALA A 128 5.38 -11.13 3.27
CA ALA A 128 5.28 -11.52 1.87
C ALA A 128 5.53 -13.03 1.69
N LEU A 129 6.55 -13.56 2.35
CA LEU A 129 6.89 -14.99 2.29
C LEU A 129 5.82 -15.87 2.92
N LEU A 130 5.30 -15.50 4.11
CA LEU A 130 4.23 -16.24 4.78
C LEU A 130 2.94 -16.25 3.94
N ARG A 131 2.54 -15.10 3.39
CA ARG A 131 1.40 -15.05 2.47
C ARG A 131 1.62 -15.89 1.22
N ALA A 132 2.83 -15.91 0.68
CA ALA A 132 3.19 -16.75 -0.45
C ALA A 132 3.03 -18.25 -0.18
N MET A 133 3.20 -18.68 1.07
CA MET A 133 2.95 -20.04 1.53
C MET A 133 1.49 -20.32 1.95
N GLY A 134 0.61 -19.33 1.88
CA GLY A 134 -0.79 -19.43 2.28
C GLY A 134 -1.07 -19.10 3.75
N ASP A 135 -0.04 -18.73 4.53
CA ASP A 135 -0.21 -18.30 5.92
C ASP A 135 -0.44 -16.79 5.99
N SER A 136 -1.71 -16.38 5.86
CA SER A 136 -2.13 -14.99 6.04
C SER A 136 -2.47 -14.65 7.50
N ARG A 137 -2.58 -15.66 8.39
CA ARG A 137 -2.95 -15.46 9.80
C ARG A 137 -1.83 -14.81 10.60
N ALA A 138 -0.60 -15.26 10.38
CA ALA A 138 0.55 -14.71 11.11
C ALA A 138 0.78 -13.21 10.82
N PRO A 139 0.81 -12.72 9.56
CA PRO A 139 0.84 -11.29 9.28
C PRO A 139 -0.34 -10.51 9.88
N PHE A 140 -1.53 -11.10 9.90
CA PHE A 140 -2.70 -10.48 10.53
C PHE A 140 -2.51 -10.30 12.05
N TYR A 141 -2.09 -11.35 12.78
CA TYR A 141 -1.81 -11.25 14.21
C TYR A 141 -0.68 -10.27 14.51
N ALA A 142 0.36 -10.22 13.67
CA ALA A 142 1.42 -9.24 13.81
C ALA A 142 0.89 -7.80 13.78
N VAL A 143 -0.03 -7.49 12.85
CA VAL A 143 -0.66 -6.17 12.77
C VAL A 143 -1.55 -5.90 13.98
N VAL A 144 -2.33 -6.89 14.47
CA VAL A 144 -3.15 -6.73 15.66
C VAL A 144 -2.30 -6.39 16.88
N VAL A 145 -1.24 -7.17 17.12
CA VAL A 145 -0.32 -6.95 18.26
C VAL A 145 0.35 -5.59 18.13
N SER A 146 0.83 -5.23 16.94
CA SER A 146 1.45 -3.93 16.69
C SER A 146 0.48 -2.78 16.92
N SER A 147 -0.78 -2.89 16.45
CA SER A 147 -1.77 -1.83 16.63
C SER A 147 -2.12 -1.61 18.10
N LEU A 148 -2.28 -2.68 18.87
CA LEU A 148 -2.54 -2.57 20.30
C LEU A 148 -1.33 -2.01 21.06
N ALA A 149 -0.12 -2.47 20.72
CA ALA A 149 1.11 -1.95 21.31
C ALA A 149 1.31 -0.47 20.98
N ASN A 150 1.04 -0.05 19.75
CA ASN A 150 1.16 1.35 19.34
C ASN A 150 0.24 2.25 20.17
N VAL A 151 -1.06 1.95 20.25
CA VAL A 151 -2.00 2.75 21.05
C VAL A 151 -1.59 2.80 22.53
N ALA A 152 -1.16 1.68 23.11
CA ALA A 152 -0.70 1.64 24.50
C ALA A 152 0.57 2.50 24.71
N LEU A 153 1.53 2.42 23.79
CA LEU A 153 2.77 3.18 23.82
C LEU A 153 2.52 4.68 23.58
N ASP A 154 1.59 5.05 22.67
CA ASP A 154 1.19 6.44 22.46
C ASP A 154 0.61 7.05 23.73
N LEU A 155 -0.32 6.36 24.38
CA LEU A 155 -0.87 6.82 25.65
C LEU A 155 0.20 6.96 26.71
N TRP A 156 1.15 6.04 26.76
CA TRP A 156 2.24 6.10 27.74
C TRP A 156 3.26 7.20 27.44
N PHE A 157 3.75 7.29 26.21
CA PHE A 157 4.82 8.24 25.84
C PHE A 157 4.29 9.65 25.64
N VAL A 158 3.14 9.80 24.97
CA VAL A 158 2.59 11.12 24.64
C VAL A 158 1.81 11.69 25.82
N ALA A 159 0.82 10.94 26.34
CA ALA A 159 -0.03 11.43 27.43
C ALA A 159 0.60 11.23 28.82
N GLY A 160 1.33 10.12 29.06
CA GLY A 160 1.93 9.83 30.37
C GLY A 160 3.27 10.53 30.60
N LEU A 161 4.20 10.41 29.66
CA LEU A 161 5.58 10.98 29.80
C LEU A 161 5.73 12.37 29.18
N GLY A 162 4.75 12.85 28.40
CA GLY A 162 4.82 14.17 27.77
C GLY A 162 5.87 14.30 26.66
N TRP A 163 6.28 13.19 26.01
CA TRP A 163 7.29 13.20 24.95
C TRP A 163 6.77 13.78 23.62
N GLN A 164 5.58 14.34 23.63
CA GLN A 164 4.99 15.03 22.50
C GLN A 164 5.06 14.21 21.19
N VAL A 165 5.48 14.85 20.10
CA VAL A 165 5.57 14.23 18.75
C VAL A 165 6.63 13.12 18.70
N ALA A 166 7.74 13.28 19.42
CA ALA A 166 8.79 12.27 19.52
C ALA A 166 8.27 10.97 20.19
N GLY A 167 7.34 11.09 21.14
CA GLY A 167 6.67 9.96 21.78
C GLY A 167 5.84 9.14 20.79
N ALA A 168 5.04 9.80 19.96
CA ALA A 168 4.24 9.14 18.92
C ALA A 168 5.13 8.44 17.87
N ALA A 169 6.20 9.09 17.43
CA ALA A 169 7.16 8.47 16.52
C ALA A 169 7.84 7.26 17.15
N ALA A 170 8.27 7.36 18.42
CA ALA A 170 8.88 6.24 19.15
C ALA A 170 7.90 5.07 19.33
N ALA A 171 6.64 5.33 19.67
CA ALA A 171 5.59 4.31 19.78
C ALA A 171 5.37 3.59 18.45
N THR A 172 5.34 4.33 17.34
CA THR A 172 5.23 3.75 16.00
C THR A 172 6.42 2.86 15.65
N VAL A 173 7.65 3.30 15.90
CA VAL A 173 8.87 2.52 15.61
C VAL A 173 8.95 1.26 16.48
N LEU A 174 8.66 1.37 17.77
CA LEU A 174 8.66 0.22 18.68
C LEU A 174 7.59 -0.79 18.33
N SER A 175 6.39 -0.35 17.95
CA SER A 175 5.32 -1.26 17.50
C SER A 175 5.66 -1.93 16.17
N GLN A 176 6.35 -1.25 15.23
CA GLN A 176 6.90 -1.87 14.02
C GLN A 176 7.99 -2.90 14.37
N GLY A 177 8.84 -2.60 15.34
CA GLY A 177 9.84 -3.55 15.87
C GLY A 177 9.19 -4.80 16.47
N ALA A 178 8.13 -4.62 17.28
CA ALA A 178 7.36 -5.72 17.85
C ALA A 178 6.71 -6.60 16.78
N MET A 179 6.15 -5.97 15.73
CA MET A 179 5.55 -6.66 14.58
C MET A 179 6.59 -7.48 13.81
N ALA A 180 7.77 -6.91 13.54
CA ALA A 180 8.87 -7.60 12.86
C ALA A 180 9.39 -8.77 13.69
N LEU A 181 9.60 -8.54 14.99
CA LEU A 181 10.05 -9.57 15.93
C LEU A 181 9.04 -10.71 16.07
N PHE A 182 7.75 -10.39 16.16
CA PHE A 182 6.69 -11.39 16.21
C PHE A 182 6.75 -12.31 14.98
N LEU A 183 6.82 -11.76 13.76
CA LEU A 183 6.90 -12.58 12.55
C LEU A 183 8.19 -13.39 12.46
N LEU A 184 9.32 -12.83 12.89
CA LEU A 184 10.60 -13.53 12.94
C LEU A 184 10.52 -14.74 13.88
N VAL A 185 10.04 -14.53 15.11
CA VAL A 185 9.90 -15.61 16.11
C VAL A 185 8.87 -16.64 15.65
N TYR A 186 7.72 -16.21 15.14
CA TYR A 186 6.68 -17.09 14.61
C TYR A 186 7.22 -17.96 13.48
N THR A 187 7.86 -17.36 12.50
CA THR A 187 8.44 -18.08 11.35
C THR A 187 9.50 -19.06 11.79
N HIS A 188 10.36 -18.65 12.71
CA HIS A 188 11.43 -19.52 13.23
C HIS A 188 10.91 -20.73 13.99
N ARG A 189 9.78 -20.57 14.71
CA ARG A 189 9.14 -21.67 15.47
C ARG A 189 8.28 -22.56 14.57
N ARG A 190 7.48 -21.99 13.69
CA ARG A 190 6.47 -22.71 12.91
C ARG A 190 7.02 -23.33 11.62
N TYR A 191 8.04 -22.70 11.02
CA TYR A 191 8.64 -23.11 9.74
C TYR A 191 10.13 -23.36 9.88
N PRO A 192 10.57 -24.53 10.41
CA PRO A 192 12.00 -24.85 10.61
C PRO A 192 12.83 -24.76 9.32
N LEU A 193 12.21 -25.01 8.17
CA LEU A 193 12.83 -24.90 6.84
C LEU A 193 13.29 -23.48 6.50
N LEU A 194 12.65 -22.46 7.07
CA LEU A 194 13.01 -21.05 6.85
C LEU A 194 14.05 -20.53 7.86
N ARG A 195 14.51 -21.36 8.78
CA ARG A 195 15.58 -20.95 9.72
C ARG A 195 16.84 -20.63 8.94
N LEU A 196 17.39 -19.46 9.17
CA LEU A 196 18.69 -19.09 8.63
C LEU A 196 19.75 -20.07 9.15
N SER A 197 20.50 -20.67 8.25
CA SER A 197 21.57 -21.61 8.60
C SER A 197 22.85 -21.23 7.85
N ARG A 198 23.94 -21.25 8.56
CA ARG A 198 25.26 -21.02 7.95
C ARG A 198 25.69 -22.09 6.94
N LYS A 199 25.00 -23.24 6.93
CA LYS A 199 25.29 -24.36 6.00
C LYS A 199 24.63 -24.22 4.63
N ALA A 200 23.66 -23.29 4.46
CA ALA A 200 23.01 -23.02 3.20
C ALA A 200 23.59 -21.75 2.56
N PRO A 201 23.55 -21.61 1.22
CA PRO A 201 23.99 -20.39 0.57
C PRO A 201 23.19 -19.21 1.10
N LEU A 202 23.88 -18.23 1.68
CA LEU A 202 23.27 -17.03 2.23
C LEU A 202 22.78 -16.09 1.14
N PHE A 203 23.39 -16.12 -0.05
CA PHE A 203 23.05 -15.31 -1.20
C PHE A 203 22.94 -16.18 -2.47
N CYS A 204 21.83 -16.07 -3.17
CA CYS A 204 21.58 -16.74 -4.45
C CYS A 204 21.37 -15.68 -5.55
N ARG A 205 22.32 -15.61 -6.49
CA ARG A 205 22.31 -14.62 -7.60
C ARG A 205 21.07 -14.77 -8.49
N GLU A 206 20.64 -16.01 -8.71
CA GLU A 206 19.45 -16.29 -9.54
C GLU A 206 18.17 -15.74 -8.89
N ASP A 207 17.97 -16.04 -7.60
CA ASP A 207 16.81 -15.53 -6.85
C ASP A 207 16.87 -14.02 -6.70
N PHE A 208 18.06 -13.44 -6.51
CA PHE A 208 18.25 -12.01 -6.48
C PHE A 208 17.81 -11.35 -7.79
N THR A 209 18.29 -11.86 -8.94
CA THR A 209 17.94 -11.29 -10.25
C THR A 209 16.45 -11.43 -10.55
N LYS A 210 15.85 -12.62 -10.26
CA LYS A 210 14.42 -12.83 -10.41
C LYS A 210 13.61 -11.94 -9.49
N GLY A 211 14.03 -11.78 -8.24
CA GLY A 211 13.37 -10.95 -7.26
C GLY A 211 13.45 -9.46 -7.62
N LEU A 212 14.57 -8.97 -8.16
CA LEU A 212 14.64 -7.61 -8.71
C LEU A 212 13.67 -7.42 -9.88
N ARG A 213 13.60 -8.39 -10.78
CA ARG A 213 12.68 -8.33 -11.93
C ARG A 213 11.21 -8.29 -11.49
N PHE A 214 10.86 -8.93 -10.39
CA PHE A 214 9.49 -8.96 -9.89
C PHE A 214 9.21 -7.83 -8.88
N GLY A 215 10.19 -7.40 -8.08
CA GLY A 215 10.00 -6.41 -7.03
C GLY A 215 10.20 -4.96 -7.47
N LEU A 216 11.15 -4.70 -8.38
CA LEU A 216 11.46 -3.34 -8.79
C LEU A 216 10.32 -2.63 -9.56
N PRO A 217 9.61 -3.29 -10.53
CA PRO A 217 8.54 -2.62 -11.26
C PRO A 217 7.38 -2.15 -10.36
N PRO A 218 6.84 -2.96 -9.40
CA PRO A 218 5.82 -2.46 -8.48
C PRO A 218 6.34 -1.35 -7.56
N ALA A 219 7.58 -1.46 -7.07
CA ALA A 219 8.17 -0.40 -6.25
C ALA A 219 8.22 0.93 -7.00
N LEU A 220 8.73 0.94 -8.23
CA LEU A 220 8.75 2.12 -9.09
C LEU A 220 7.33 2.63 -9.39
N GLN A 221 6.40 1.74 -9.68
CA GLN A 221 5.00 2.10 -9.89
C GLN A 221 4.41 2.83 -8.68
N PHE A 222 4.65 2.34 -7.45
CA PHE A 222 4.15 3.00 -6.25
C PHE A 222 4.80 4.38 -6.03
N CYS A 223 6.10 4.50 -6.27
CA CYS A 223 6.79 5.81 -6.20
C CYS A 223 6.20 6.81 -7.22
N ILE A 224 5.98 6.38 -8.46
CA ILE A 224 5.36 7.20 -9.51
C ILE A 224 3.91 7.57 -9.12
N THR A 225 3.17 6.65 -8.48
CA THR A 225 1.80 6.91 -8.03
C THR A 225 1.76 8.00 -6.96
N VAL A 226 2.70 8.01 -6.02
CA VAL A 226 2.82 9.08 -5.02
C VAL A 226 3.09 10.43 -5.70
N GLY A 227 4.03 10.49 -6.65
CA GLY A 227 4.29 11.69 -7.44
C GLY A 227 3.08 12.17 -8.24
N GLY A 228 2.36 11.25 -8.88
CA GLY A 228 1.12 11.55 -9.61
C GLY A 228 0.01 12.09 -8.71
N SER A 229 -0.08 11.64 -7.47
CA SER A 229 -1.04 12.16 -6.49
C SER A 229 -0.78 13.64 -6.17
N VAL A 230 0.49 14.07 -6.12
CA VAL A 230 0.84 15.49 -5.94
C VAL A 230 0.37 16.33 -7.13
N THR A 231 0.52 15.84 -8.35
CA THR A 231 0.03 16.53 -9.56
C THR A 231 -1.50 16.67 -9.55
N LEU A 232 -2.20 15.60 -9.17
CA LEU A 232 -3.67 15.63 -9.05
C LEU A 232 -4.12 16.54 -7.90
N GLN A 233 -3.37 16.64 -6.81
CA GLN A 233 -3.63 17.61 -5.75
C GLN A 233 -3.52 19.05 -6.27
N GLY A 234 -2.49 19.34 -7.07
CA GLY A 234 -2.34 20.64 -7.75
C GLY A 234 -3.54 20.96 -8.66
N PHE A 235 -4.03 19.97 -9.41
CA PHE A 235 -5.25 20.12 -10.22
C PHE A 235 -6.47 20.47 -9.35
N MET A 236 -6.68 19.77 -8.23
CA MET A 236 -7.81 20.04 -7.32
C MET A 236 -7.74 21.43 -6.69
N ASN A 237 -6.54 21.90 -6.37
CA ASN A 237 -6.32 23.22 -5.77
C ASN A 237 -6.86 24.35 -6.66
N GLY A 238 -6.85 24.16 -7.99
CA GLY A 238 -7.43 25.11 -8.96
C GLY A 238 -8.94 25.31 -8.84
N PHE A 239 -9.67 24.43 -8.14
CA PHE A 239 -11.13 24.51 -7.95
C PHE A 239 -11.55 25.02 -6.56
N GLY A 240 -10.58 25.48 -5.76
CA GLY A 240 -10.84 26.11 -4.46
C GLY A 240 -10.95 25.11 -3.28
N SER A 241 -10.92 25.68 -2.07
CA SER A 241 -10.80 24.93 -0.81
C SER A 241 -11.93 23.93 -0.56
N HIS A 242 -13.16 24.25 -0.92
CA HIS A 242 -14.30 23.34 -0.76
C HIS A 242 -14.16 22.07 -1.59
N THR A 243 -13.63 22.18 -2.83
CA THR A 243 -13.36 21.03 -3.68
C THR A 243 -12.23 20.19 -3.11
N VAL A 244 -11.14 20.81 -2.69
CA VAL A 244 -10.00 20.12 -2.06
C VAL A 244 -10.47 19.35 -0.83
N ALA A 245 -11.19 19.99 0.10
CA ALA A 245 -11.72 19.36 1.30
C ALA A 245 -12.63 18.17 0.96
N ALA A 246 -13.53 18.34 -0.02
CA ALA A 246 -14.47 17.30 -0.43
C ALA A 246 -13.76 16.07 -1.02
N ILE A 247 -12.88 16.29 -2.01
CA ILE A 247 -12.23 15.20 -2.75
C ILE A 247 -11.19 14.50 -1.87
N THR A 248 -10.41 15.24 -1.07
CA THR A 248 -9.45 14.64 -0.12
C THR A 248 -10.18 13.76 0.90
N THR A 249 -11.32 14.23 1.43
CA THR A 249 -12.15 13.42 2.33
C THR A 249 -12.74 12.19 1.61
N ALA A 250 -13.23 12.37 0.37
CA ALA A 250 -13.72 11.26 -0.43
C ALA A 250 -12.65 10.19 -0.65
N TYR A 251 -11.40 10.57 -0.94
CA TYR A 251 -10.29 9.62 -1.09
C TYR A 251 -9.95 8.88 0.20
N ARG A 252 -10.11 9.52 1.36
CA ARG A 252 -9.94 8.81 2.66
C ARG A 252 -11.01 7.75 2.84
N VAL A 253 -12.26 8.03 2.48
CA VAL A 253 -13.35 7.04 2.50
C VAL A 253 -13.08 5.92 1.50
N ASP A 254 -12.73 6.26 0.25
CA ASP A 254 -12.42 5.29 -0.81
C ASP A 254 -11.25 4.37 -0.43
N ALA A 255 -10.20 4.91 0.18
CA ALA A 255 -9.05 4.13 0.61
C ALA A 255 -9.42 2.98 1.56
N ILE A 256 -10.47 3.14 2.38
CA ILE A 256 -10.98 2.09 3.26
C ILE A 256 -11.93 1.16 2.50
N MET A 257 -12.86 1.73 1.74
CA MET A 257 -13.90 0.97 1.05
C MET A 257 -13.34 0.05 -0.03
N LEU A 258 -12.28 0.45 -0.73
CA LEU A 258 -11.67 -0.35 -1.80
C LEU A 258 -10.66 -1.41 -1.30
N LEU A 259 -10.32 -1.43 0.01
CA LEU A 259 -9.39 -2.43 0.57
C LEU A 259 -9.80 -3.89 0.28
N PRO A 260 -11.06 -4.30 0.38
CA PRO A 260 -11.44 -5.69 0.05
C PRO A 260 -11.08 -6.07 -1.38
N ILE A 261 -11.32 -5.19 -2.35
CA ILE A 261 -11.01 -5.41 -3.77
C ILE A 261 -9.49 -5.56 -3.97
N ILE A 262 -8.71 -4.67 -3.37
CA ILE A 262 -7.24 -4.69 -3.47
C ILE A 262 -6.67 -5.97 -2.86
N ASN A 263 -7.17 -6.38 -1.69
CA ASN A 263 -6.70 -7.59 -1.01
C ASN A 263 -7.09 -8.86 -1.76
N LEU A 264 -8.28 -8.92 -2.36
CA LEU A 264 -8.68 -10.03 -3.23
C LEU A 264 -7.78 -10.10 -4.47
N GLY A 265 -7.42 -8.97 -5.08
CA GLY A 265 -6.44 -8.92 -6.17
C GLY A 265 -5.09 -9.52 -5.78
N SER A 266 -4.59 -9.19 -4.59
CA SER A 266 -3.35 -9.78 -4.05
C SER A 266 -3.47 -11.28 -3.77
N ALA A 267 -4.62 -11.74 -3.28
CA ALA A 267 -4.89 -13.16 -3.06
C ALA A 267 -4.92 -13.94 -4.39
N ILE A 268 -5.57 -13.39 -5.42
CA ILE A 268 -5.56 -13.95 -6.78
C ILE A 268 -4.12 -14.09 -7.28
N SER A 269 -3.30 -13.05 -7.13
CA SER A 269 -1.89 -13.07 -7.53
C SER A 269 -1.12 -14.21 -6.87
N THR A 270 -1.30 -14.40 -5.57
CA THR A 270 -0.63 -15.49 -4.82
C THR A 270 -1.09 -16.87 -5.30
N MET A 271 -2.40 -17.09 -5.45
CA MET A 271 -2.95 -18.37 -5.86
C MET A 271 -2.60 -18.73 -7.31
N VAL A 272 -2.61 -17.74 -8.20
CA VAL A 272 -2.17 -17.92 -9.59
C VAL A 272 -0.66 -18.20 -9.65
N ALA A 273 0.15 -17.51 -8.84
CA ALA A 273 1.58 -17.76 -8.76
C ALA A 273 1.90 -19.19 -8.27
N GLN A 274 1.20 -19.65 -7.23
CA GLN A 274 1.31 -21.03 -6.75
C GLN A 274 0.90 -22.04 -7.83
N SER A 275 -0.21 -21.80 -8.52
CA SER A 275 -0.70 -22.67 -9.59
C SER A 275 0.27 -22.74 -10.77
N LYS A 276 0.90 -21.60 -11.11
CA LYS A 276 1.95 -21.56 -12.13
C LYS A 276 3.17 -22.35 -11.68
N GLY A 277 3.62 -22.18 -10.44
CA GLY A 277 4.72 -22.98 -9.88
C GLY A 277 4.44 -24.46 -9.91
N ALA A 278 3.19 -24.88 -9.64
CA ALA A 278 2.73 -26.27 -9.71
C ALA A 278 2.52 -26.79 -11.15
N ASN A 279 2.73 -25.97 -12.17
CA ASN A 279 2.44 -26.27 -13.58
C ASN A 279 0.97 -26.69 -13.82
N LYS A 280 0.02 -26.00 -13.17
CA LYS A 280 -1.42 -26.26 -13.22
C LYS A 280 -2.18 -25.07 -13.80
N PRO A 281 -2.15 -24.85 -15.13
CA PRO A 281 -2.76 -23.67 -15.77
C PRO A 281 -4.28 -23.60 -15.61
N GLU A 282 -4.96 -24.77 -15.60
CA GLU A 282 -6.41 -24.82 -15.38
C GLU A 282 -6.80 -24.35 -13.97
N GLN A 283 -6.00 -24.68 -12.96
CA GLN A 283 -6.20 -24.20 -11.60
C GLN A 283 -5.98 -22.68 -11.50
N ALA A 284 -4.98 -22.16 -12.20
CA ALA A 284 -4.76 -20.72 -12.29
C ALA A 284 -5.96 -19.99 -12.92
N ARG A 285 -6.55 -20.55 -13.99
CA ARG A 285 -7.78 -20.02 -14.61
C ARG A 285 -8.98 -20.09 -13.68
N HIS A 286 -9.12 -21.17 -12.93
CA HIS A 286 -10.19 -21.30 -11.94
C HIS A 286 -10.08 -20.22 -10.87
N PHE A 287 -8.89 -20.03 -10.28
CA PHE A 287 -8.67 -18.99 -9.29
C PHE A 287 -8.91 -17.57 -9.83
N TRP A 288 -8.49 -17.30 -11.07
CA TRP A 288 -8.82 -16.04 -11.70
C TRP A 288 -10.32 -15.82 -11.84
N ARG A 289 -11.07 -16.79 -12.41
CA ARG A 289 -12.51 -16.67 -12.63
C ARG A 289 -13.26 -16.46 -11.32
N THR A 290 -12.99 -17.32 -10.33
CA THR A 290 -13.63 -17.22 -9.00
C THR A 290 -13.27 -15.90 -8.33
N GLY A 291 -12.00 -15.52 -8.34
CA GLY A 291 -11.56 -14.26 -7.73
C GLY A 291 -12.13 -13.02 -8.45
N ALA A 292 -12.25 -13.05 -9.79
CA ALA A 292 -12.88 -11.97 -10.54
C ALA A 292 -14.37 -11.85 -10.21
N MET A 293 -15.11 -12.97 -10.12
CA MET A 293 -16.51 -12.96 -9.69
C MET A 293 -16.67 -12.39 -8.27
N MET A 294 -15.82 -12.79 -7.33
CA MET A 294 -15.82 -12.26 -5.98
C MET A 294 -15.55 -10.75 -5.97
N ASN A 295 -14.54 -10.28 -6.72
CA ASN A 295 -14.21 -8.86 -6.80
C ASN A 295 -15.35 -8.04 -7.44
N VAL A 296 -15.98 -8.55 -8.48
CA VAL A 296 -17.14 -7.91 -9.10
C VAL A 296 -18.31 -7.85 -8.12
N ALA A 297 -18.58 -8.94 -7.38
CA ALA A 297 -19.65 -8.96 -6.37
C ALA A 297 -19.39 -7.92 -5.26
N VAL A 298 -18.15 -7.85 -4.75
CA VAL A 298 -17.75 -6.83 -3.76
C VAL A 298 -17.88 -5.42 -4.36
N ALA A 299 -17.46 -5.21 -5.60
CA ALA A 299 -17.56 -3.92 -6.27
C ALA A 299 -19.02 -3.47 -6.45
N VAL A 300 -19.91 -4.38 -6.84
CA VAL A 300 -21.36 -4.12 -6.95
C VAL A 300 -21.95 -3.79 -5.57
N PHE A 301 -21.57 -4.53 -4.53
CA PHE A 301 -21.99 -4.22 -3.16
C PHE A 301 -21.51 -2.83 -2.73
N LEU A 302 -20.24 -2.50 -2.94
CA LEU A 302 -19.70 -1.18 -2.61
C LEU A 302 -20.38 -0.07 -3.43
N MET A 303 -20.65 -0.30 -4.71
CA MET A 303 -21.41 0.63 -5.55
C MET A 303 -22.81 0.89 -4.96
N ALA A 304 -23.52 -0.17 -4.58
CA ALA A 304 -24.85 -0.08 -3.96
C ALA A 304 -24.83 0.69 -2.64
N VAL A 305 -23.76 0.60 -1.86
CA VAL A 305 -23.56 1.36 -0.62
C VAL A 305 -23.16 2.80 -0.89
N MET A 306 -22.19 3.02 -1.78
CA MET A 306 -21.60 4.36 -1.98
C MET A 306 -22.53 5.32 -2.73
N LEU A 307 -23.40 4.83 -3.61
CA LEU A 307 -24.35 5.67 -4.33
C LEU A 307 -25.30 6.43 -3.39
N PRO A 308 -25.98 5.79 -2.41
CA PRO A 308 -26.86 6.47 -1.46
C PRO A 308 -26.10 7.10 -0.27
N PHE A 309 -25.06 6.47 0.23
CA PHE A 309 -24.43 6.84 1.50
C PHE A 309 -23.13 7.61 1.38
N GLY A 310 -22.50 7.72 0.19
CA GLY A 310 -21.20 8.37 0.01
C GLY A 310 -21.16 9.80 0.56
N GLY A 311 -22.23 10.59 0.37
CA GLY A 311 -22.32 11.93 0.94
C GLY A 311 -22.40 11.94 2.48
N LYS A 312 -23.09 10.95 3.09
CA LYS A 312 -23.15 10.80 4.54
C LYS A 312 -21.81 10.40 5.14
N LEU A 313 -21.07 9.52 4.43
CA LEU A 313 -19.73 9.11 4.84
C LEU A 313 -18.74 10.30 4.81
N VAL A 314 -18.84 11.17 3.81
CA VAL A 314 -18.06 12.43 3.78
C VAL A 314 -18.42 13.33 4.96
N ALA A 315 -19.71 13.41 5.31
CA ALA A 315 -20.17 14.25 6.41
C ALA A 315 -19.62 13.80 7.79
N LEU A 316 -19.31 12.51 7.98
CA LEU A 316 -18.70 12.00 9.22
C LEU A 316 -17.33 12.64 9.53
N PHE A 317 -16.66 13.21 8.54
CA PHE A 317 -15.37 13.88 8.72
C PHE A 317 -15.47 15.35 9.12
N GLY A 318 -16.67 15.85 9.43
CA GLY A 318 -16.87 17.21 9.92
C GLY A 318 -16.63 18.32 8.90
N VAL A 319 -16.64 17.99 7.60
CA VAL A 319 -16.44 18.99 6.53
C VAL A 319 -17.69 19.83 6.31
N GLY A 320 -17.52 21.05 5.79
CA GLY A 320 -18.65 21.99 5.54
C GLY A 320 -19.67 21.48 4.52
N THR A 321 -20.87 22.03 4.55
CA THR A 321 -22.01 21.61 3.72
C THR A 321 -21.70 21.57 2.22
N GLN A 322 -20.94 22.56 1.72
CA GLN A 322 -20.52 22.61 0.31
C GLN A 322 -19.62 21.43 -0.06
N ALA A 323 -18.67 21.07 0.83
CA ALA A 323 -17.81 19.91 0.62
C ALA A 323 -18.60 18.59 0.63
N ILE A 324 -19.63 18.45 1.48
CA ILE A 324 -20.53 17.29 1.50
C ILE A 324 -21.28 17.15 0.17
N ILE A 325 -21.78 18.24 -0.38
CA ILE A 325 -22.48 18.23 -1.69
C ILE A 325 -21.53 17.80 -2.81
N ILE A 326 -20.32 18.34 -2.85
CA ILE A 326 -19.29 17.97 -3.81
C ILE A 326 -18.90 16.50 -3.66
N GLY A 327 -18.65 16.02 -2.43
CA GLY A 327 -18.31 14.62 -2.14
C GLY A 327 -19.43 13.64 -2.53
N ARG A 328 -20.71 14.01 -2.29
CA ARG A 328 -21.85 13.22 -2.79
C ARG A 328 -21.86 13.14 -4.31
N ARG A 329 -21.60 14.26 -5.02
CA ARG A 329 -21.52 14.30 -6.47
C ARG A 329 -20.35 13.45 -7.00
N PHE A 330 -19.23 13.45 -6.31
CA PHE A 330 -18.08 12.62 -6.63
C PHE A 330 -18.43 11.13 -6.53
N PHE A 331 -18.95 10.67 -5.39
CA PHE A 331 -19.29 9.27 -5.20
C PHE A 331 -20.37 8.75 -6.14
N ARG A 332 -21.37 9.58 -6.50
CA ARG A 332 -22.38 9.22 -7.50
C ARG A 332 -21.80 8.95 -8.88
N ARG A 333 -20.60 9.44 -9.17
CA ARG A 333 -19.91 9.21 -10.45
C ARG A 333 -18.91 8.09 -10.37
N ILE A 334 -18.01 8.15 -9.39
CA ILE A 334 -16.92 7.18 -9.28
C ILE A 334 -17.42 5.78 -8.94
N ALA A 335 -18.47 5.65 -8.11
CA ALA A 335 -19.01 4.36 -7.70
C ALA A 335 -19.50 3.50 -8.88
N LEU A 336 -19.96 4.12 -9.97
CA LEU A 336 -20.36 3.42 -11.20
C LEU A 336 -19.18 2.67 -11.84
N PHE A 337 -17.96 3.11 -11.59
CA PHE A 337 -16.75 2.50 -12.13
C PHE A 337 -16.10 1.46 -11.20
N TYR A 338 -16.63 1.23 -10.01
CA TYR A 338 -16.06 0.24 -9.06
C TYR A 338 -16.01 -1.17 -9.63
N VAL A 339 -16.95 -1.54 -10.49
CA VAL A 339 -16.93 -2.83 -11.18
C VAL A 339 -15.70 -2.95 -12.08
N PHE A 340 -15.35 -1.88 -12.81
CA PHE A 340 -14.13 -1.85 -13.61
C PHE A 340 -12.87 -1.90 -12.74
N PHE A 341 -12.87 -1.24 -11.56
CA PHE A 341 -11.79 -1.33 -10.60
C PHE A 341 -11.60 -2.76 -10.09
N GLY A 342 -12.70 -3.43 -9.70
CA GLY A 342 -12.67 -4.82 -9.26
C GLY A 342 -12.13 -5.77 -10.34
N LEU A 343 -12.61 -5.62 -11.57
CA LEU A 343 -12.14 -6.41 -12.70
C LEU A 343 -10.67 -6.13 -13.03
N ALA A 344 -10.26 -4.84 -13.08
CA ALA A 344 -8.88 -4.44 -13.32
C ALA A 344 -7.92 -5.03 -12.28
N ASN A 345 -8.27 -4.99 -10.98
CA ASN A 345 -7.46 -5.56 -9.91
C ASN A 345 -7.36 -7.10 -10.01
N SER A 346 -8.44 -7.78 -10.39
CA SER A 346 -8.43 -9.23 -10.59
C SER A 346 -7.54 -9.63 -11.77
N MET A 347 -7.64 -8.89 -12.88
CA MET A 347 -6.81 -9.10 -14.07
C MET A 347 -5.35 -8.81 -13.78
N ARG A 348 -5.07 -7.71 -13.10
CA ARG A 348 -3.73 -7.31 -12.66
C ARG A 348 -3.12 -8.39 -11.77
N GLY A 349 -3.81 -8.82 -10.71
CA GLY A 349 -3.33 -9.86 -9.81
C GLY A 349 -3.00 -11.17 -10.54
N THR A 350 -3.83 -11.56 -11.51
CA THR A 350 -3.58 -12.74 -12.36
C THR A 350 -2.32 -12.57 -13.19
N ILE A 351 -2.15 -11.45 -13.88
CA ILE A 351 -0.97 -11.15 -14.71
C ILE A 351 0.30 -11.16 -13.86
N GLU A 352 0.26 -10.53 -12.68
CA GLU A 352 1.37 -10.52 -11.72
C GLU A 352 1.72 -11.93 -11.24
N GLY A 353 0.72 -12.74 -10.87
CA GLY A 353 0.90 -14.13 -10.46
C GLY A 353 1.57 -15.01 -11.53
N THR A 354 1.31 -14.74 -12.81
CA THR A 354 2.04 -15.41 -13.90
C THR A 354 3.48 -14.92 -14.07
N GLY A 355 3.95 -13.97 -13.27
CA GLY A 355 5.32 -13.41 -13.33
C GLY A 355 5.49 -12.28 -14.35
N ARG A 356 4.42 -11.80 -15.00
CA ARG A 356 4.49 -10.70 -15.98
C ARG A 356 4.30 -9.34 -15.28
N VAL A 357 5.05 -9.15 -14.21
CA VAL A 357 4.92 -7.99 -13.32
C VAL A 357 5.28 -6.68 -14.02
N VAL A 358 6.29 -6.69 -14.90
CA VAL A 358 6.67 -5.51 -15.70
C VAL A 358 5.48 -5.01 -16.53
N TYR A 359 4.76 -5.93 -17.19
CA TYR A 359 3.59 -5.57 -17.99
C TYR A 359 2.49 -4.93 -17.14
N SER A 360 2.16 -5.53 -15.99
CA SER A 360 1.11 -4.99 -15.12
C SER A 360 1.48 -3.60 -14.56
N SER A 361 2.73 -3.42 -14.14
CA SER A 361 3.24 -2.14 -13.64
C SER A 361 3.28 -1.07 -14.73
N SER A 362 3.71 -1.42 -15.96
CA SER A 362 3.73 -0.47 -17.08
C SER A 362 2.33 0.01 -17.45
N VAL A 363 1.33 -0.90 -17.49
CA VAL A 363 -0.07 -0.53 -17.74
C VAL A 363 -0.60 0.36 -16.62
N SER A 364 -0.25 0.07 -15.36
CA SER A 364 -0.68 0.88 -14.21
C SER A 364 -0.08 2.29 -14.24
N ILE A 365 1.19 2.43 -14.65
CA ILE A 365 1.85 3.73 -14.84
C ILE A 365 1.19 4.49 -16.01
N ALA A 366 0.97 3.84 -17.14
CA ALA A 366 0.28 4.45 -18.29
C ALA A 366 -1.12 4.91 -17.92
N ALA A 367 -1.85 4.12 -17.14
CA ALA A 367 -3.18 4.46 -16.64
C ALA A 367 -3.16 5.70 -15.72
N LEU A 368 -2.15 5.83 -14.85
CA LEU A 368 -1.98 7.03 -14.03
C LEU A 368 -1.70 8.27 -14.88
N LEU A 369 -0.81 8.17 -15.87
CA LEU A 369 -0.53 9.28 -16.78
C LEU A 369 -1.79 9.68 -17.56
N LEU A 370 -2.57 8.70 -18.02
CA LEU A 370 -3.86 8.93 -18.65
C LEU A 370 -4.84 9.64 -17.71
N ARG A 371 -4.94 9.22 -16.44
CA ARG A 371 -5.76 9.87 -15.44
C ARG A 371 -5.40 11.34 -15.27
N ILE A 372 -4.10 11.64 -15.15
CA ILE A 372 -3.63 13.03 -15.04
C ILE A 372 -4.08 13.80 -16.29
N ALA A 373 -3.78 13.32 -17.49
CA ALA A 373 -4.16 13.98 -18.74
C ALA A 373 -5.70 14.19 -18.85
N LEU A 374 -6.48 13.15 -18.56
CA LEU A 374 -7.95 13.22 -18.58
C LEU A 374 -8.51 14.20 -17.55
N SER A 375 -7.87 14.34 -16.37
CA SER A 375 -8.32 15.33 -15.37
C SER A 375 -8.29 16.74 -15.94
N TYR A 376 -7.23 17.10 -16.64
CA TYR A 376 -7.13 18.42 -17.29
C TYR A 376 -8.02 18.54 -18.54
N LEU A 377 -8.08 17.52 -19.40
CA LEU A 377 -8.89 17.54 -20.62
C LEU A 377 -10.39 17.61 -20.32
N LEU A 378 -10.85 16.91 -19.29
CA LEU A 378 -12.24 16.89 -18.88
C LEU A 378 -12.63 18.06 -17.96
N ALA A 379 -11.68 18.92 -17.58
CA ALA A 379 -11.94 20.05 -16.71
C ALA A 379 -12.95 21.03 -17.32
N ALA A 380 -12.88 21.30 -18.62
CA ALA A 380 -13.78 22.24 -19.31
C ALA A 380 -15.26 21.79 -19.24
N PRO A 381 -15.64 20.53 -19.61
CA PRO A 381 -17.04 20.11 -19.58
C PRO A 381 -17.53 19.68 -18.19
N PHE A 382 -16.66 19.17 -17.30
CA PHE A 382 -17.07 18.56 -16.02
C PHE A 382 -16.56 19.28 -14.78
N HIS A 383 -15.79 20.35 -14.94
CA HIS A 383 -15.22 21.15 -13.84
C HIS A 383 -14.51 20.26 -12.81
N ASN A 384 -14.79 20.46 -11.53
CA ASN A 384 -14.19 19.69 -10.43
C ASN A 384 -14.56 18.19 -10.42
N MET A 385 -15.59 17.78 -11.17
CA MET A 385 -15.96 16.36 -11.31
C MET A 385 -15.13 15.62 -12.39
N ALA A 386 -14.31 16.34 -13.17
CA ALA A 386 -13.38 15.75 -14.12
C ALA A 386 -12.50 14.67 -13.46
N ILE A 387 -12.12 14.86 -12.18
CA ILE A 387 -11.29 13.92 -11.45
C ILE A 387 -11.98 12.56 -11.23
N ALA A 388 -13.30 12.54 -10.99
CA ALA A 388 -14.06 11.29 -10.83
C ALA A 388 -14.15 10.51 -12.14
N TYR A 389 -14.40 11.21 -13.26
CA TYR A 389 -14.44 10.58 -14.58
C TYR A 389 -13.05 10.11 -15.03
N ALA A 390 -12.02 10.93 -14.83
CA ALA A 390 -10.64 10.56 -15.16
C ALA A 390 -10.19 9.29 -14.41
N GLU A 391 -10.54 9.17 -13.14
CA GLU A 391 -10.25 7.99 -12.33
C GLU A 391 -11.03 6.75 -12.81
N GLY A 392 -12.32 6.89 -13.07
CA GLY A 392 -13.13 5.80 -13.62
C GLY A 392 -12.66 5.32 -15.00
N LEU A 393 -12.34 6.26 -15.90
CA LEU A 393 -11.82 5.96 -17.22
C LEU A 393 -10.42 5.32 -17.18
N GLN A 394 -9.58 5.69 -16.21
CA GLN A 394 -8.32 5.00 -15.94
C GLN A 394 -8.56 3.51 -15.68
N TRP A 395 -9.54 3.15 -14.87
CA TRP A 395 -9.86 1.75 -14.58
C TRP A 395 -10.37 1.01 -15.81
N CYS A 396 -11.22 1.66 -16.62
CA CYS A 396 -11.64 1.11 -17.90
C CYS A 396 -10.45 0.86 -18.85
N PHE A 397 -9.53 1.82 -18.94
CA PHE A 397 -8.30 1.67 -19.73
C PHE A 397 -7.44 0.48 -19.25
N MET A 398 -7.28 0.30 -17.94
CA MET A 398 -6.57 -0.86 -17.39
C MET A 398 -7.22 -2.19 -17.84
N VAL A 399 -8.55 -2.30 -17.75
CA VAL A 399 -9.29 -3.49 -18.21
C VAL A 399 -9.01 -3.75 -19.69
N LEU A 400 -9.13 -2.72 -20.54
CA LEU A 400 -8.88 -2.84 -21.97
C LEU A 400 -7.43 -3.27 -22.28
N CYS A 401 -6.45 -2.71 -21.59
CA CYS A 401 -5.05 -3.09 -21.76
C CYS A 401 -4.76 -4.52 -21.28
N PHE A 402 -5.42 -4.97 -20.23
CA PHE A 402 -5.22 -6.32 -19.71
C PHE A 402 -5.99 -7.40 -20.50
N LEU A 403 -7.09 -7.04 -21.17
CA LEU A 403 -7.94 -7.99 -21.90
C LEU A 403 -7.19 -8.88 -22.90
N PRO A 404 -6.24 -8.38 -23.72
CA PRO A 404 -5.48 -9.21 -24.67
C PRO A 404 -4.69 -10.34 -24.02
N PHE A 405 -4.37 -10.23 -22.73
CA PHE A 405 -3.74 -11.32 -21.99
C PHE A 405 -4.67 -12.53 -21.85
N PHE A 406 -5.95 -12.31 -21.61
CA PHE A 406 -6.96 -13.33 -21.32
C PHE A 406 -7.55 -13.97 -22.60
N LEU A 407 -7.40 -13.31 -23.74
CA LEU A 407 -7.85 -13.85 -25.03
C LEU A 407 -6.94 -14.97 -25.56
N LYS A 408 -5.70 -15.06 -25.11
CA LYS A 408 -4.73 -16.08 -25.52
C LYS A 408 -4.62 -17.18 -24.44
N LYS A 409 -5.07 -18.40 -24.77
CA LYS A 409 -5.09 -19.55 -23.84
C LYS A 409 -3.71 -19.91 -23.27
N ASP A 410 -2.63 -19.71 -24.05
CA ASP A 410 -1.27 -20.14 -23.69
C ASP A 410 -0.56 -19.23 -22.67
N ARG A 411 -1.19 -18.14 -22.25
CA ARG A 411 -0.53 -17.15 -21.35
C ARG A 411 -0.60 -17.48 -19.85
N PHE A 412 -1.35 -18.52 -19.50
CA PHE A 412 -1.39 -19.07 -18.13
C PHE A 412 -0.29 -20.11 -17.86
N VAL A 413 0.41 -20.52 -18.89
CA VAL A 413 1.55 -21.45 -18.84
C VAL A 413 2.84 -20.77 -18.46
#